data_11658b444524de102fff0c79c77f548b
#
_entry.id   11658b444524de102fff0c79c77f548b
#
_cell.length_a   1.000
_cell.length_b   1.000
_cell.length_c   1.000
_cell.angle_alpha   90.00
_cell.angle_beta   90.00
_cell.angle_gamma   90.00
#
_symmetry.space_group_name_H-M   'P 1'
#
loop_
_entity.id
_entity.type
_entity.pdbx_description
1 polymer ?
#
loop_
_entity_poly.entity_id
_entity_poly.type
_entity_poly.pdbx_seq_one_letter_code
_entity_poly.pdbx_strand_id
1 'polypeptide(L)'
;MAKRLLVLSVDAMVTEDVDAIRSMPNFRKYLAGGSEFRGGMRTIYPSVTYPIHVSILTGCYAGKHQITSNFKFTTTNRDDNWIWFSDRIAVEDIFTAAKRAGLKTASVSWPVTGCNPNVDYLIDEYWM
;
A
#
# COMPACT_ATOMS: atom_id res chain seq x y z
N MET A 1 21.01 8.45 -15.34
CA MET A 1 19.57 8.13 -15.51
C MET A 1 18.88 8.34 -14.17
N ALA A 2 17.73 9.00 -14.15
CA ALA A 2 16.93 9.11 -12.93
C ALA A 2 16.46 7.73 -12.51
N LYS A 3 16.71 7.35 -11.26
CA LYS A 3 16.20 6.10 -10.68
C LYS A 3 14.70 6.27 -10.45
N ARG A 4 13.92 5.27 -10.85
CA ARG A 4 12.47 5.22 -10.64
C ARG A 4 12.15 4.00 -9.79
N LEU A 5 11.22 4.15 -8.84
CA LEU A 5 10.66 3.06 -8.06
C LEU A 5 9.18 2.92 -8.41
N LEU A 6 8.76 1.71 -8.76
CA LEU A 6 7.37 1.33 -8.87
C LEU A 6 7.10 0.24 -7.84
N VAL A 7 6.13 0.46 -6.98
CA VAL A 7 5.61 -0.55 -6.04
C VAL A 7 4.25 -0.99 -6.54
N LEU A 8 4.10 -2.28 -6.79
CA LEU A 8 2.82 -2.89 -7.17
C LEU A 8 2.38 -3.85 -6.07
N SER A 9 1.23 -3.58 -5.47
CA SER A 9 0.59 -4.47 -4.51
C SER A 9 -0.60 -5.15 -5.18
N VAL A 10 -0.65 -6.47 -5.09
CA VAL A 10 -1.82 -7.26 -5.53
C VAL A 10 -2.44 -7.82 -4.26
N ASP A 11 -3.56 -7.22 -3.85
CA ASP A 11 -4.26 -7.62 -2.61
C ASP A 11 -4.79 -9.06 -2.73
N ALA A 12 -4.83 -9.76 -1.61
CA ALA A 12 -5.29 -11.15 -1.50
C ALA A 12 -4.55 -12.19 -2.37
N MET A 13 -3.43 -11.83 -3.01
CA MET A 13 -2.60 -12.79 -3.75
C MET A 13 -1.89 -13.75 -2.80
N VAL A 14 -1.97 -15.03 -3.06
CA VAL A 14 -1.32 -16.09 -2.28
C VAL A 14 -0.16 -16.70 -3.05
N THR A 15 0.68 -17.48 -2.35
CA THR A 15 1.88 -18.09 -2.96
C THR A 15 1.54 -19.01 -4.14
N GLU A 16 0.40 -19.67 -4.10
CA GLU A 16 -0.11 -20.55 -5.15
C GLU A 16 -0.39 -19.82 -6.48
N ASP A 17 -0.69 -18.52 -6.43
CA ASP A 17 -0.95 -17.72 -7.62
C ASP A 17 0.34 -17.35 -8.39
N VAL A 18 1.49 -17.46 -7.73
CA VAL A 18 2.77 -17.00 -8.29
C VAL A 18 3.14 -17.75 -9.56
N ASP A 19 2.85 -19.05 -9.65
CA ASP A 19 3.16 -19.83 -10.85
C ASP A 19 2.31 -19.41 -12.06
N ALA A 20 1.04 -19.05 -11.82
CA ALA A 20 0.18 -18.48 -12.85
C ALA A 20 0.73 -17.12 -13.34
N ILE A 21 1.15 -16.25 -12.42
CA ILE A 21 1.74 -14.95 -12.74
C ILE A 21 3.03 -15.12 -13.55
N ARG A 22 3.90 -16.05 -13.19
CA ARG A 22 5.13 -16.36 -13.93
C ARG A 22 4.88 -16.80 -15.37
N SER A 23 3.74 -17.44 -15.63
CA SER A 23 3.36 -17.84 -16.99
C SER A 23 2.99 -16.68 -17.89
N MET A 24 2.59 -15.53 -17.33
CA MET A 24 2.18 -14.36 -18.07
C MET A 24 3.38 -13.67 -18.75
N PRO A 25 3.32 -13.37 -20.07
CA PRO A 25 4.49 -12.89 -20.83
C PRO A 25 5.15 -11.63 -20.27
N ASN A 26 4.35 -10.67 -19.83
CA ASN A 26 4.87 -9.41 -19.29
C ASN A 26 5.54 -9.57 -17.93
N PHE A 27 4.92 -10.33 -17.03
CA PHE A 27 5.53 -10.62 -15.72
C PHE A 27 6.81 -11.42 -15.87
N ARG A 28 6.83 -12.44 -16.75
CA ARG A 28 8.05 -13.20 -17.05
C ARG A 28 9.20 -12.29 -17.48
N LYS A 29 8.94 -11.31 -18.34
CA LYS A 29 9.95 -10.35 -18.80
C LYS A 29 10.52 -9.51 -17.65
N TYR A 30 9.68 -9.03 -16.74
CA TYR A 30 10.12 -8.19 -15.62
C TYR A 30 10.75 -9.00 -14.48
N LEU A 31 10.28 -10.22 -14.23
CA LEU A 31 10.81 -11.08 -13.18
C LEU A 31 12.13 -11.78 -13.56
N ALA A 32 12.45 -11.87 -14.85
CA ALA A 32 13.63 -12.60 -15.33
C ALA A 32 14.98 -12.07 -14.78
N GLY A 33 15.04 -10.82 -14.35
CA GLY A 33 16.24 -10.21 -13.74
C GLY A 33 16.06 -9.82 -12.27
N GLY A 34 14.97 -10.24 -11.66
CA GLY A 34 14.61 -9.87 -10.28
C GLY A 34 15.03 -10.89 -9.23
N SER A 35 14.71 -10.55 -7.98
CA SER A 35 14.84 -11.45 -6.83
C SER A 35 13.46 -11.85 -6.32
N GLU A 36 13.35 -13.04 -5.77
CA GLU A 36 12.10 -13.60 -5.28
C GLU A 36 12.27 -14.26 -3.91
N PHE A 37 11.29 -14.06 -3.03
CA PHE A 37 11.14 -14.81 -1.79
C PHE A 37 10.30 -16.06 -2.04
N ARG A 38 10.94 -17.20 -2.29
CA ARG A 38 10.27 -18.45 -2.66
C ARG A 38 9.30 -19.00 -1.61
N GLY A 39 9.52 -18.69 -0.35
CA GLY A 39 8.65 -19.11 0.75
C GLY A 39 7.49 -18.16 1.03
N GLY A 40 7.30 -17.13 0.21
CA GLY A 40 6.36 -16.06 0.48
C GLY A 40 6.78 -15.17 1.66
N MET A 41 5.92 -14.26 2.04
CA MET A 41 6.12 -13.39 3.20
C MET A 41 4.93 -13.51 4.16
N ARG A 42 5.22 -13.43 5.44
CA ARG A 42 4.15 -13.25 6.43
C ARG A 42 3.85 -11.78 6.57
N THR A 43 2.57 -11.46 6.56
CA THR A 43 2.11 -10.11 6.86
C THR A 43 2.09 -9.84 8.38
N ILE A 44 1.80 -8.59 8.73
CA ILE A 44 1.62 -8.18 10.12
C ILE A 44 0.25 -8.65 10.67
N TYR A 45 0.08 -8.55 11.99
CA TYR A 45 -1.22 -8.66 12.63
C TYR A 45 -1.72 -7.24 13.02
N PRO A 46 -2.99 -6.90 12.75
CA PRO A 46 -4.01 -7.68 12.04
C PRO A 46 -3.75 -7.76 10.54
N SER A 47 -4.01 -8.95 9.95
CA SER A 47 -3.82 -9.20 8.50
C SER A 47 -5.03 -8.73 7.69
N VAL A 48 -5.29 -7.44 7.72
CA VAL A 48 -6.36 -6.74 6.98
C VAL A 48 -5.74 -5.72 6.05
N THR A 49 -6.41 -5.38 4.96
CA THR A 49 -5.88 -4.59 3.86
C THR A 49 -5.22 -3.28 4.32
N TYR A 50 -5.94 -2.43 5.05
CA TYR A 50 -5.44 -1.08 5.37
C TYR A 50 -4.26 -1.09 6.35
N PRO A 51 -4.30 -1.82 7.48
CA PRO A 51 -3.14 -1.94 8.35
C PRO A 51 -1.87 -2.43 7.63
N ILE A 52 -2.02 -3.40 6.72
CA ILE A 52 -0.88 -3.95 5.96
C ILE A 52 -0.32 -2.91 5.01
N HIS A 53 -1.16 -2.30 4.18
CA HIS A 53 -0.71 -1.33 3.18
C HIS A 53 -0.10 -0.07 3.82
N VAL A 54 -0.63 0.38 4.96
CA VAL A 54 -0.02 1.47 5.72
C VAL A 54 1.31 1.05 6.37
N SER A 55 1.43 -0.20 6.81
CA SER A 55 2.73 -0.70 7.28
C SER A 55 3.78 -0.73 6.18
N ILE A 56 3.39 -1.05 4.93
CA ILE A 56 4.30 -0.97 3.77
C ILE A 56 4.73 0.49 3.50
N LEU A 57 3.78 1.44 3.56
CA LEU A 57 4.07 2.87 3.33
C LEU A 57 4.96 3.49 4.39
N THR A 58 4.86 3.03 5.64
CA THR A 58 5.50 3.70 6.79
C THR A 58 6.69 2.95 7.36
N GLY A 59 6.83 1.66 7.02
CA GLY A 59 7.81 0.77 7.67
C GLY A 59 7.51 0.52 9.16
N CYS A 60 6.30 0.80 9.63
CA CYS A 60 5.90 0.69 11.03
C CYS A 60 4.78 -0.33 11.22
N TYR A 61 4.68 -0.90 12.41
CA TYR A 61 3.53 -1.71 12.80
C TYR A 61 2.30 -0.86 13.15
N ALA A 62 1.13 -1.48 13.11
CA ALA A 62 -0.17 -0.83 13.34
C ALA A 62 -0.23 -0.04 14.66
N GLY A 63 0.43 -0.49 15.72
CA GLY A 63 0.52 0.24 16.98
C GLY A 63 1.22 1.59 16.89
N LYS A 64 2.07 1.82 15.87
CA LYS A 64 2.72 3.10 15.63
C LYS A 64 1.94 3.98 14.65
N HIS A 65 1.56 3.44 13.50
CA HIS A 65 0.85 4.24 12.50
C HIS A 65 -0.65 4.40 12.79
N GLN A 66 -1.18 3.69 13.78
CA GLN A 66 -2.56 3.77 14.33
C GLN A 66 -3.69 3.35 13.37
N ILE A 67 -3.38 2.78 12.24
CA ILE A 67 -4.37 2.16 11.36
C ILE A 67 -4.46 0.68 11.72
N THR A 68 -5.50 0.30 12.48
CA THR A 68 -5.67 -1.05 13.04
C THR A 68 -6.80 -1.85 12.38
N SER A 69 -7.57 -1.20 11.49
CA SER A 69 -8.69 -1.79 10.75
C SER A 69 -8.88 -1.03 9.44
N ASN A 70 -9.70 -1.57 8.53
CA ASN A 70 -10.17 -0.84 7.36
C ASN A 70 -11.20 0.24 7.74
N PHE A 71 -11.85 0.06 8.88
CA PHE A 71 -12.98 0.90 9.32
C PHE A 71 -12.65 1.64 10.63
N LYS A 72 -13.22 2.82 10.77
CA LYS A 72 -13.27 3.52 12.05
C LYS A 72 -14.17 2.74 13.01
N PHE A 73 -13.74 2.59 14.25
CA PHE A 73 -14.62 2.05 15.27
C PHE A 73 -15.73 3.07 15.59
N THR A 74 -16.97 2.67 15.37
CA THR A 74 -18.14 3.47 15.72
C THR A 74 -19.22 2.57 16.31
N THR A 75 -20.11 3.14 17.10
CA THR A 75 -21.28 2.43 17.66
C THR A 75 -22.44 2.32 16.66
N THR A 76 -22.30 2.93 15.49
CA THR A 76 -23.30 2.92 14.43
C THR A 76 -22.68 2.33 13.16
N ASN A 77 -23.33 1.30 12.59
CA ASN A 77 -22.97 0.79 11.26
C ASN A 77 -23.37 1.82 10.20
N ARG A 78 -22.39 2.53 9.65
CA ARG A 78 -22.56 3.40 8.50
C ARG A 78 -21.51 3.05 7.46
N ASP A 79 -21.86 3.10 6.18
CA ASP A 79 -20.97 2.81 5.06
C ASP A 79 -19.82 3.82 4.92
N ASP A 80 -19.92 4.98 5.58
CA ASP A 80 -18.93 6.06 5.59
C ASP A 80 -17.79 5.86 6.63
N ASN A 81 -17.68 4.68 7.22
CA ASN A 81 -16.70 4.41 8.28
C ASN A 81 -15.31 4.00 7.78
N TRP A 82 -15.12 3.84 6.49
CA TRP A 82 -13.82 3.49 5.92
C TRP A 82 -12.75 4.54 6.23
N ILE A 83 -11.51 4.09 6.40
CA ILE A 83 -10.36 4.98 6.66
C ILE A 83 -9.69 5.33 5.32
N TRP A 84 -10.34 6.18 4.54
CA TRP A 84 -9.87 6.56 3.21
C TRP A 84 -8.65 7.49 3.22
N PHE A 85 -8.56 8.38 4.21
CA PHE A 85 -7.71 9.56 4.17
C PHE A 85 -6.42 9.39 4.95
N SER A 86 -5.34 9.97 4.42
CA SER A 86 -3.98 9.88 4.98
C SER A 86 -3.78 10.64 6.29
N ASP A 87 -4.67 11.56 6.64
CA ASP A 87 -4.65 12.32 7.90
C ASP A 87 -4.75 11.45 9.16
N ARG A 88 -5.14 10.18 8.98
CA ARG A 88 -5.22 9.19 10.04
C ARG A 88 -3.91 8.45 10.34
N ILE A 89 -2.93 8.57 9.46
CA ILE A 89 -1.62 7.93 9.66
C ILE A 89 -0.80 8.76 10.64
N ALA A 90 -0.48 8.20 11.80
CA ALA A 90 0.17 8.91 12.89
C ALA A 90 1.69 9.08 12.75
N VAL A 91 2.29 8.57 11.68
CA VAL A 91 3.73 8.61 11.43
C VAL A 91 4.03 9.02 10.00
N GLU A 92 5.27 9.41 9.73
CA GLU A 92 5.71 9.73 8.37
C GLU A 92 5.56 8.54 7.42
N ASP A 93 5.08 8.79 6.22
CA ASP A 93 4.99 7.84 5.12
C ASP A 93 6.09 8.05 4.07
N ILE A 94 6.23 7.10 3.14
CA ILE A 94 7.24 7.16 2.08
C ILE A 94 7.00 8.35 1.12
N PHE A 95 5.77 8.80 0.93
CA PHE A 95 5.47 9.96 0.06
C PHE A 95 6.01 11.24 0.67
N THR A 96 5.83 11.42 1.98
CA THR A 96 6.40 12.54 2.74
C THR A 96 7.93 12.55 2.65
N ALA A 97 8.57 11.41 2.84
CA ALA A 97 10.01 11.27 2.74
C ALA A 97 10.51 11.55 1.30
N ALA A 98 9.82 11.03 0.29
CA ALA A 98 10.13 11.26 -1.12
C ALA A 98 9.99 12.74 -1.51
N LYS A 99 8.92 13.38 -1.06
CA LYS A 99 8.68 14.81 -1.31
C LYS A 99 9.79 15.66 -0.71
N ARG A 100 10.18 15.38 0.53
CA ARG A 100 11.31 16.05 1.19
C ARG A 100 12.63 15.88 0.43
N ALA A 101 12.80 14.74 -0.24
CA ALA A 101 13.96 14.47 -1.11
C ALA A 101 13.84 15.09 -2.52
N GLY A 102 12.81 15.88 -2.79
CA GLY A 102 12.58 16.53 -4.09
C GLY A 102 12.10 15.59 -5.20
N LEU A 103 11.60 14.41 -4.83
CA LEU A 103 11.09 13.43 -5.81
C LEU A 103 9.63 13.69 -6.13
N LYS A 104 9.24 13.33 -7.35
CA LYS A 104 7.83 13.28 -7.77
C LYS A 104 7.21 11.96 -7.36
N THR A 105 5.99 12.02 -6.87
CA THR A 105 5.27 10.90 -6.29
C THR A 105 3.93 10.68 -6.98
N ALA A 106 3.51 9.43 -7.05
CA ALA A 106 2.19 9.05 -7.54
C ALA A 106 1.63 7.90 -6.71
N SER A 107 0.33 7.91 -6.51
CA SER A 107 -0.42 6.82 -5.87
C SER A 107 -1.68 6.51 -6.68
N VAL A 108 -1.91 5.25 -6.94
CA VAL A 108 -3.11 4.77 -7.66
C VAL A 108 -3.76 3.70 -6.81
N SER A 109 -4.93 3.98 -6.31
CA SER A 109 -5.75 3.07 -5.49
C SER A 109 -5.00 2.42 -4.32
N TRP A 110 -3.99 3.10 -3.79
CA TRP A 110 -3.31 2.62 -2.60
C TRP A 110 -4.11 3.00 -1.35
N PRO A 111 -4.40 2.04 -0.45
CA PRO A 111 -5.20 2.28 0.74
C PRO A 111 -4.66 3.41 1.62
N VAL A 112 -5.58 4.20 2.17
CA VAL A 112 -5.29 5.29 3.13
C VAL A 112 -4.36 6.37 2.55
N THR A 113 -4.44 6.63 1.25
CA THR A 113 -3.69 7.74 0.62
C THR A 113 -4.56 8.92 0.23
N GLY A 114 -5.85 8.85 0.46
CA GLY A 114 -6.79 9.93 0.13
C GLY A 114 -6.36 11.28 0.72
N CYS A 115 -6.44 12.32 -0.10
CA CYS A 115 -6.03 13.69 0.26
C CYS A 115 -4.59 13.83 0.78
N ASN A 116 -3.67 12.91 0.45
CA ASN A 116 -2.28 13.01 0.89
C ASN A 116 -1.59 14.20 0.22
N PRO A 117 -1.17 15.24 0.96
CA PRO A 117 -0.58 16.46 0.38
C PRO A 117 0.81 16.24 -0.23
N ASN A 118 1.42 15.10 0.05
CA ASN A 118 2.75 14.73 -0.43
C ASN A 118 2.71 13.82 -1.67
N VAL A 119 1.51 13.54 -2.21
CA VAL A 119 1.34 12.81 -3.47
C VAL A 119 1.05 13.80 -4.59
N ASP A 120 1.95 13.87 -5.60
CA ASP A 120 1.79 14.81 -6.73
C ASP A 120 0.69 14.35 -7.71
N TYR A 121 0.51 13.04 -7.87
CA TYR A 121 -0.48 12.45 -8.77
C TYR A 121 -1.25 11.37 -8.03
N LEU A 122 -2.47 11.68 -7.63
CA LEU A 122 -3.29 10.82 -6.79
C LEU A 122 -4.53 10.34 -7.55
N ILE A 123 -4.73 9.04 -7.57
CA ILE A 123 -6.02 8.40 -7.87
C ILE A 123 -6.43 7.66 -6.60
N ASP A 124 -7.46 8.16 -5.96
CA ASP A 124 -7.94 7.61 -4.69
C ASP A 124 -8.56 6.22 -4.86
N GLU A 125 -8.54 5.44 -3.80
CA GLU A 125 -9.15 4.11 -3.75
C GLU A 125 -10.67 4.20 -3.59
N TYR A 126 -11.19 5.23 -2.94
CA TYR A 126 -12.61 5.33 -2.65
C TYR A 126 -13.44 5.63 -3.90
N TRP A 127 -14.63 5.07 -3.93
CA TRP A 127 -15.68 5.35 -4.89
C TRP A 127 -16.93 5.85 -4.15
N MET A 128 -17.55 6.85 -4.70
CA MET A 128 -18.85 7.33 -4.24
C MET A 128 -19.96 6.74 -5.13
#